data_f3e518d8acd03a4bed89fadc443a2669
#
_entry.id   f3e518d8acd03a4bed89fadc443a2669
#
_cell.length_a   1.000
_cell.length_b   1.000
_cell.length_c   1.000
_cell.angle_alpha   90.00
_cell.angle_beta   90.00
_cell.angle_gamma   90.00
#
_symmetry.space_group_name_H-M   'P 1'
#
loop_
_entity.id
_entity.type
_entity.pdbx_description
1 polymer ?
#
loop_
_entity_poly.entity_id
_entity_poly.type
_entity_poly.pdbx_seq_one_letter_code
_entity_poly.pdbx_strand_id
1 'polypeptide(L)'
;MGKINAVITGVGGYVPDYILTNEELSRMVDTSDEWIMARVGIKERRILKEEGLGTSYLARKAAKQILQKTGTDPQEIDALIVATTTPDYKFPSTASIVLGKLGLTNAFAYDLEAACCGFMYALSQACTMVESGRCKKVIVIGADKMSSIVDYTDRQTCVLFGDGAAGVLVEASEEDYGMQDFYFRTDGKGLPFLHLKAGGSVCPTSRFTVDHRLHYLFQDGRPVFRCAVTDMSNDVMEVLKRNNLTTDDINWVVPHEANLRIIEAVAKRAELSLDKVAVNIEHYGNTSAATIPLALWDFESKLKKGDNIIFTAFGAGFVHGASYFKWAYDGDAAAVKK
;
A
#
# COMPACT_ATOMS: atom_id res chain seq x y z
N MET A 1 -31.83 10.12 -10.05
CA MET A 1 -31.10 9.09 -9.34
C MET A 1 -30.34 9.79 -8.23
N GLY A 2 -30.35 9.28 -6.99
CA GLY A 2 -29.55 9.82 -5.89
C GLY A 2 -28.05 9.72 -6.23
N LYS A 3 -27.24 10.48 -5.53
CA LYS A 3 -25.76 10.37 -5.64
C LYS A 3 -25.34 8.98 -5.17
N ILE A 4 -24.63 8.23 -6.00
CA ILE A 4 -23.99 6.98 -5.60
C ILE A 4 -22.61 7.32 -5.05
N ASN A 5 -22.31 6.85 -3.85
CA ASN A 5 -20.99 6.94 -3.23
C ASN A 5 -20.30 5.58 -3.29
N ALA A 6 -18.99 5.57 -3.30
CA ALA A 6 -18.17 4.36 -3.27
C ALA A 6 -17.61 4.16 -1.85
N VAL A 7 -18.01 3.08 -1.19
CA VAL A 7 -17.61 2.79 0.19
C VAL A 7 -16.76 1.52 0.27
N ILE A 8 -15.85 1.48 1.24
CA ILE A 8 -15.18 0.24 1.63
C ILE A 8 -16.17 -0.57 2.49
N THR A 9 -16.37 -1.85 2.16
CA THR A 9 -17.25 -2.77 2.87
C THR A 9 -16.52 -3.95 3.51
N GLY A 10 -15.24 -4.13 3.21
CA GLY A 10 -14.42 -5.15 3.82
C GLY A 10 -12.94 -4.94 3.53
N VAL A 11 -12.13 -5.35 4.49
CA VAL A 11 -10.66 -5.32 4.42
C VAL A 11 -10.13 -6.74 4.58
N GLY A 12 -9.10 -7.10 3.84
CA GLY A 12 -8.42 -8.38 3.99
C GLY A 12 -6.94 -8.26 3.66
N GLY A 13 -6.13 -9.11 4.27
CA GLY A 13 -4.68 -9.06 4.13
C GLY A 13 -4.02 -10.44 4.18
N TYR A 14 -2.77 -10.46 3.79
CA TYR A 14 -1.90 -11.62 3.95
C TYR A 14 -0.45 -11.16 4.01
N VAL A 15 0.27 -11.67 4.97
CA VAL A 15 1.73 -11.57 5.08
C VAL A 15 2.34 -12.96 5.14
N PRO A 16 3.53 -13.20 4.59
CA PRO A 16 4.22 -14.48 4.67
C PRO A 16 4.49 -14.93 6.12
N ASP A 17 4.56 -16.24 6.33
CA ASP A 17 4.83 -16.80 7.66
C ASP A 17 6.28 -16.58 8.11
N TYR A 18 7.23 -16.53 7.16
CA TYR A 18 8.64 -16.34 7.49
C TYR A 18 8.92 -14.92 7.95
N ILE A 19 9.49 -14.83 9.16
CA ILE A 19 9.92 -13.59 9.79
C ILE A 19 11.43 -13.43 9.61
N LEU A 20 11.86 -12.38 8.92
CA LEU A 20 13.23 -11.94 8.85
C LEU A 20 13.49 -10.91 9.96
N THR A 21 14.21 -11.32 10.99
CA THR A 21 14.53 -10.48 12.15
C THR A 21 15.76 -9.59 11.92
N ASN A 22 15.91 -8.55 12.75
CA ASN A 22 17.10 -7.71 12.74
C ASN A 22 18.36 -8.50 13.12
N GLU A 23 18.23 -9.49 14.02
CA GLU A 23 19.34 -10.40 14.36
C GLU A 23 19.81 -11.21 13.14
N GLU A 24 18.88 -11.73 12.33
CA GLU A 24 19.25 -12.44 11.10
C GLU A 24 19.93 -11.51 10.08
N LEU A 25 19.41 -10.29 9.91
CA LEU A 25 20.04 -9.26 9.03
C LEU A 25 21.45 -8.89 9.49
N SER A 26 21.73 -8.86 10.80
CA SER A 26 23.06 -8.55 11.32
C SER A 26 24.13 -9.61 10.97
N ARG A 27 23.69 -10.81 10.56
CA ARG A 27 24.58 -11.85 10.03
C ARG A 27 24.86 -11.71 8.52
N MET A 28 24.08 -10.88 7.81
CA MET A 28 24.19 -10.67 6.37
C MET A 28 24.95 -9.38 6.04
N VAL A 29 24.72 -8.32 6.81
CA VAL A 29 25.32 -7.00 6.61
C VAL A 29 25.75 -6.39 7.94
N ASP A 30 26.66 -5.41 7.90
CA ASP A 30 27.15 -4.69 9.08
C ASP A 30 26.06 -3.78 9.67
N THR A 31 25.21 -4.36 10.55
CA THR A 31 24.09 -3.67 11.22
C THR A 31 23.81 -4.29 12.59
N SER A 32 22.91 -3.69 13.37
CA SER A 32 22.40 -4.24 14.63
C SER A 32 20.90 -3.91 14.81
N ASP A 33 20.24 -4.59 15.74
CA ASP A 33 18.86 -4.31 16.10
C ASP A 33 18.70 -2.85 16.56
N GLU A 34 19.57 -2.37 17.43
CA GLU A 34 19.55 -1.01 17.96
C GLU A 34 19.70 0.02 16.84
N TRP A 35 20.60 -0.26 15.87
CA TRP A 35 20.82 0.64 14.74
C TRP A 35 19.59 0.73 13.83
N ILE A 36 18.96 -0.41 13.53
CA ILE A 36 17.76 -0.49 12.67
C ILE A 36 16.58 0.18 13.39
N MET A 37 16.33 -0.17 14.65
CA MET A 37 15.24 0.41 15.44
C MET A 37 15.38 1.94 15.56
N ALA A 38 16.56 2.46 15.88
CA ALA A 38 16.80 3.90 16.02
C ALA A 38 16.66 4.66 14.68
N ARG A 39 16.89 3.99 13.55
CA ARG A 39 16.89 4.63 12.23
C ARG A 39 15.55 4.53 11.50
N VAL A 40 14.86 3.41 11.63
CA VAL A 40 13.69 3.11 10.80
C VAL A 40 12.50 2.57 11.59
N GLY A 41 12.68 2.13 12.83
CA GLY A 41 11.61 1.61 13.69
C GLY A 41 11.10 0.23 13.28
N ILE A 42 11.89 -0.54 12.51
CA ILE A 42 11.50 -1.86 12.00
C ILE A 42 12.20 -2.94 12.82
N LYS A 43 11.44 -3.80 13.49
CA LYS A 43 11.94 -4.92 14.28
C LYS A 43 12.04 -6.20 13.46
N GLU A 44 11.06 -6.41 12.60
CA GLU A 44 10.97 -7.58 11.76
C GLU A 44 10.27 -7.26 10.43
N ARG A 45 10.39 -8.14 9.45
CA ARG A 45 9.65 -8.08 8.18
C ARG A 45 9.29 -9.48 7.72
N ARG A 46 8.25 -9.58 6.93
CA ARG A 46 7.76 -10.84 6.38
C ARG A 46 8.34 -11.06 4.99
N ILE A 47 8.79 -12.26 4.70
CA ILE A 47 9.43 -12.60 3.42
C ILE A 47 8.82 -13.87 2.83
N LEU A 48 8.39 -13.81 1.59
CA LEU A 48 7.88 -14.95 0.82
C LEU A 48 9.07 -15.75 0.26
N LYS A 49 9.49 -16.79 0.99
CA LYS A 49 10.66 -17.61 0.64
C LYS A 49 10.37 -18.75 -0.34
N GLU A 50 9.11 -19.13 -0.47
CA GLU A 50 8.72 -20.25 -1.31
C GLU A 50 9.04 -19.98 -2.78
N GLU A 51 9.82 -20.89 -3.38
CA GLU A 51 10.19 -20.81 -4.79
C GLU A 51 8.96 -20.92 -5.70
N GLY A 52 8.96 -20.17 -6.80
CA GLY A 52 7.87 -20.18 -7.77
C GLY A 52 6.62 -19.41 -7.32
N LEU A 53 6.62 -18.81 -6.12
CA LEU A 53 5.56 -17.93 -5.65
C LEU A 53 5.97 -16.47 -5.78
N GLY A 54 5.09 -15.65 -6.37
CA GLY A 54 5.28 -14.22 -6.58
C GLY A 54 4.21 -13.37 -5.93
N THR A 55 4.13 -12.13 -6.37
CA THR A 55 3.17 -11.13 -5.87
C THR A 55 1.71 -11.58 -6.06
N SER A 56 1.41 -12.32 -7.14
CA SER A 56 0.05 -12.88 -7.36
C SER A 56 -0.39 -13.84 -6.25
N TYR A 57 0.55 -14.56 -5.62
CA TYR A 57 0.23 -15.44 -4.50
C TYR A 57 -0.23 -14.62 -3.28
N LEU A 58 0.51 -13.56 -2.95
CA LEU A 58 0.18 -12.63 -1.85
C LEU A 58 -1.19 -11.98 -2.11
N ALA A 59 -1.34 -11.36 -3.28
CA ALA A 59 -2.57 -10.67 -3.68
C ALA A 59 -3.79 -11.60 -3.68
N ARG A 60 -3.64 -12.84 -4.16
CA ARG A 60 -4.71 -13.84 -4.15
C ARG A 60 -5.14 -14.20 -2.73
N LYS A 61 -4.20 -14.34 -1.79
CA LYS A 61 -4.51 -14.64 -0.39
C LYS A 61 -5.31 -13.51 0.25
N ALA A 62 -4.89 -12.26 0.05
CA ALA A 62 -5.61 -11.09 0.54
C ALA A 62 -7.01 -10.97 -0.07
N ALA A 63 -7.15 -11.10 -1.39
CA ALA A 63 -8.45 -11.04 -2.07
C ALA A 63 -9.38 -12.18 -1.64
N LYS A 64 -8.84 -13.41 -1.44
CA LYS A 64 -9.62 -14.53 -0.91
C LYS A 64 -10.15 -14.23 0.50
N GLN A 65 -9.35 -13.63 1.36
CA GLN A 65 -9.78 -13.25 2.70
C GLN A 65 -10.90 -12.21 2.66
N ILE A 66 -10.80 -11.20 1.75
CA ILE A 66 -11.86 -10.21 1.53
C ILE A 66 -13.19 -10.91 1.18
N LEU A 67 -13.18 -11.77 0.14
CA LEU A 67 -14.37 -12.48 -0.30
C LEU A 67 -14.99 -13.35 0.81
N GLN A 68 -14.16 -14.07 1.56
CA GLN A 68 -14.60 -14.91 2.68
C GLN A 68 -15.22 -14.09 3.81
N LYS A 69 -14.59 -12.96 4.17
CA LYS A 69 -15.02 -12.11 5.27
C LYS A 69 -16.31 -11.35 4.96
N THR A 70 -16.45 -10.87 3.72
CA THR A 70 -17.66 -10.16 3.27
C THR A 70 -18.79 -11.09 2.88
N GLY A 71 -18.50 -12.37 2.63
CA GLY A 71 -19.46 -13.33 2.09
C GLY A 71 -19.83 -13.06 0.63
N THR A 72 -19.00 -12.28 -0.09
CA THR A 72 -19.25 -11.90 -1.48
C THR A 72 -18.97 -13.07 -2.41
N ASP A 73 -19.92 -13.36 -3.31
CA ASP A 73 -19.72 -14.35 -4.38
C ASP A 73 -18.66 -13.81 -5.36
N PRO A 74 -17.63 -14.61 -5.71
CA PRO A 74 -16.67 -14.24 -6.75
C PRO A 74 -17.31 -13.74 -8.07
N GLN A 75 -18.50 -14.25 -8.41
CA GLN A 75 -19.21 -13.85 -9.63
C GLN A 75 -19.85 -12.45 -9.56
N GLU A 76 -19.95 -11.85 -8.37
CA GLU A 76 -20.48 -10.50 -8.21
C GLU A 76 -19.42 -9.41 -8.40
N ILE A 77 -18.14 -9.79 -8.52
CA ILE A 77 -17.04 -8.85 -8.71
C ILE A 77 -16.99 -8.39 -10.16
N ASP A 78 -17.02 -7.07 -10.37
CA ASP A 78 -16.95 -6.45 -11.70
C ASP A 78 -15.50 -6.13 -12.11
N ALA A 79 -14.62 -5.82 -11.14
CA ALA A 79 -13.22 -5.50 -11.42
C ALA A 79 -12.27 -5.90 -10.28
N LEU A 80 -11.04 -6.24 -10.65
CA LEU A 80 -9.92 -6.44 -9.73
C LEU A 80 -8.75 -5.55 -10.16
N ILE A 81 -8.28 -4.67 -9.28
CA ILE A 81 -7.11 -3.82 -9.49
C ILE A 81 -6.03 -4.24 -8.51
N VAL A 82 -4.84 -4.57 -9.01
CA VAL A 82 -3.67 -4.85 -8.18
C VAL A 82 -2.65 -3.74 -8.35
N ALA A 83 -2.39 -3.01 -7.28
CA ALA A 83 -1.32 -2.01 -7.23
C ALA A 83 -0.01 -2.72 -6.85
N THR A 84 0.97 -2.71 -7.75
CA THR A 84 2.25 -3.40 -7.54
C THR A 84 3.39 -2.80 -8.35
N THR A 85 4.60 -2.81 -7.78
CA THR A 85 5.87 -2.51 -8.47
C THR A 85 6.69 -3.78 -8.72
N THR A 86 6.24 -4.92 -8.21
CA THR A 86 6.91 -6.22 -8.31
C THR A 86 5.97 -7.27 -8.93
N PRO A 87 5.45 -7.03 -10.16
CA PRO A 87 4.54 -7.97 -10.80
C PRO A 87 5.25 -9.32 -11.05
N ASP A 88 4.48 -10.43 -11.07
CA ASP A 88 5.03 -11.75 -11.37
C ASP A 88 5.74 -11.77 -12.72
N TYR A 89 5.14 -11.12 -13.70
CA TYR A 89 5.63 -10.98 -15.08
C TYR A 89 5.36 -9.57 -15.61
N LYS A 90 6.08 -9.15 -16.63
CA LYS A 90 5.73 -7.90 -17.35
C LYS A 90 4.36 -7.99 -18.02
N PHE A 91 4.00 -9.17 -18.48
CA PHE A 91 2.67 -9.58 -18.96
C PHE A 91 2.58 -11.11 -18.92
N PRO A 92 1.42 -11.73 -18.66
CA PRO A 92 0.17 -11.05 -18.26
C PRO A 92 0.30 -10.28 -16.92
N SER A 93 -0.67 -9.41 -16.63
CA SER A 93 -0.72 -8.68 -15.35
C SER A 93 -0.90 -9.62 -14.17
N THR A 94 -0.38 -9.22 -13.01
CA THR A 94 -0.58 -9.93 -11.74
C THR A 94 -2.07 -10.07 -11.41
N ALA A 95 -2.85 -9.02 -11.64
CA ALA A 95 -4.30 -9.03 -11.46
C ALA A 95 -5.01 -10.08 -12.32
N SER A 96 -4.59 -10.26 -13.59
CA SER A 96 -5.14 -11.30 -14.47
C SER A 96 -4.88 -12.72 -13.93
N ILE A 97 -3.70 -12.95 -13.35
CA ILE A 97 -3.34 -14.23 -12.73
C ILE A 97 -4.21 -14.47 -11.49
N VAL A 98 -4.39 -13.45 -10.64
CA VAL A 98 -5.23 -13.51 -9.44
C VAL A 98 -6.67 -13.78 -9.80
N LEU A 99 -7.22 -13.03 -10.77
CA LEU A 99 -8.59 -13.20 -11.30
C LEU A 99 -8.85 -14.65 -11.70
N GLY A 100 -7.97 -15.23 -12.52
CA GLY A 100 -8.11 -16.62 -12.98
C GLY A 100 -8.07 -17.63 -11.83
N LYS A 101 -7.17 -17.43 -10.86
CA LYS A 101 -7.03 -18.32 -9.70
C LYS A 101 -8.17 -18.21 -8.68
N LEU A 102 -8.91 -17.10 -8.66
CA LEU A 102 -10.08 -16.90 -7.80
C LEU A 102 -11.41 -17.20 -8.50
N GLY A 103 -11.40 -17.41 -9.82
CA GLY A 103 -12.60 -17.68 -10.60
C GLY A 103 -13.53 -16.46 -10.74
N LEU A 104 -12.98 -15.24 -10.81
CA LEU A 104 -13.75 -14.00 -10.97
C LEU A 104 -14.17 -13.84 -12.45
N THR A 105 -15.04 -14.72 -12.95
CA THR A 105 -15.31 -14.87 -14.40
C THR A 105 -16.06 -13.68 -15.02
N ASN A 106 -16.74 -12.87 -14.20
CA ASN A 106 -17.47 -11.69 -14.65
C ASN A 106 -16.63 -10.40 -14.57
N ALA A 107 -15.46 -10.46 -13.92
CA ALA A 107 -14.61 -9.31 -13.70
C ALA A 107 -13.62 -9.08 -14.84
N PHE A 108 -13.22 -7.81 -15.03
CA PHE A 108 -11.97 -7.46 -15.70
C PHE A 108 -10.88 -7.14 -14.67
N ALA A 109 -9.61 -7.25 -15.08
CA ALA A 109 -8.50 -7.04 -14.15
C ALA A 109 -7.29 -6.37 -14.82
N TYR A 110 -6.56 -5.55 -14.06
CA TYR A 110 -5.32 -4.93 -14.49
C TYR A 110 -4.42 -4.56 -13.30
N ASP A 111 -3.12 -4.45 -13.57
CA ASP A 111 -2.17 -3.90 -12.60
C ASP A 111 -2.10 -2.38 -12.73
N LEU A 112 -1.92 -1.68 -11.60
CA LEU A 112 -1.66 -0.26 -11.53
C LEU A 112 -0.29 -0.03 -10.91
N GLU A 113 0.57 0.74 -11.60
CA GLU A 113 1.88 1.12 -11.10
C GLU A 113 1.89 2.62 -10.73
N ALA A 114 2.08 2.90 -9.45
CA ALA A 114 2.34 4.22 -8.89
C ALA A 114 3.16 4.08 -7.59
N ALA A 115 4.10 3.14 -7.61
CA ALA A 115 4.97 2.80 -6.48
C ALA A 115 4.20 2.69 -5.16
N CYS A 116 4.74 3.25 -4.07
CA CYS A 116 4.11 3.20 -2.75
C CYS A 116 2.75 3.92 -2.66
N CYS A 117 2.43 4.80 -3.62
CA CYS A 117 1.11 5.43 -3.74
C CYS A 117 0.08 4.55 -4.48
N GLY A 118 0.50 3.40 -5.00
CA GLY A 118 -0.29 2.58 -5.90
C GLY A 118 -1.67 2.22 -5.35
N PHE A 119 -1.74 1.82 -4.06
CA PHE A 119 -3.03 1.52 -3.44
C PHE A 119 -4.00 2.71 -3.45
N MET A 120 -3.53 3.92 -3.09
CA MET A 120 -4.39 5.11 -3.07
C MET A 120 -4.90 5.47 -4.47
N TYR A 121 -4.03 5.37 -5.48
CA TYR A 121 -4.40 5.59 -6.88
C TYR A 121 -5.42 4.53 -7.35
N ALA A 122 -5.19 3.26 -7.04
CA ALA A 122 -6.11 2.17 -7.38
C ALA A 122 -7.47 2.33 -6.67
N LEU A 123 -7.46 2.73 -5.38
CA LEU A 123 -8.67 3.00 -4.61
C LEU A 123 -9.48 4.14 -5.24
N SER A 124 -8.84 5.25 -5.64
CA SER A 124 -9.55 6.38 -6.28
C SER A 124 -10.16 5.99 -7.63
N GLN A 125 -9.48 5.12 -8.39
CA GLN A 125 -10.01 4.57 -9.64
C GLN A 125 -11.24 3.69 -9.38
N ALA A 126 -11.16 2.79 -8.40
CA ALA A 126 -12.26 1.92 -8.01
C ALA A 126 -13.49 2.74 -7.57
N CYS A 127 -13.27 3.77 -6.72
CA CYS A 127 -14.34 4.67 -6.30
C CYS A 127 -14.99 5.37 -7.51
N THR A 128 -14.20 5.89 -8.43
CA THR A 128 -14.72 6.52 -9.66
C THR A 128 -15.55 5.56 -10.52
N MET A 129 -15.10 4.29 -10.65
CA MET A 129 -15.86 3.26 -11.40
C MET A 129 -17.19 2.95 -10.75
N VAL A 130 -17.23 2.89 -9.41
CA VAL A 130 -18.45 2.62 -8.65
C VAL A 130 -19.40 3.82 -8.71
N GLU A 131 -18.91 5.04 -8.45
CA GLU A 131 -19.70 6.28 -8.47
C GLU A 131 -20.28 6.59 -9.86
N SER A 132 -19.55 6.22 -10.93
CA SER A 132 -20.05 6.35 -12.30
C SER A 132 -21.10 5.29 -12.68
N GLY A 133 -21.36 4.31 -11.82
CA GLY A 133 -22.28 3.20 -12.07
C GLY A 133 -21.75 2.15 -13.06
N ARG A 134 -20.46 2.22 -13.44
CA ARG A 134 -19.82 1.21 -14.33
C ARG A 134 -19.54 -0.11 -13.64
N CYS A 135 -19.22 -0.07 -12.37
CA CYS A 135 -18.99 -1.22 -11.51
C CYS A 135 -19.87 -1.09 -10.27
N LYS A 136 -20.28 -2.22 -9.70
CA LYS A 136 -20.96 -2.28 -8.40
C LYS A 136 -20.02 -2.73 -7.30
N LYS A 137 -19.09 -3.64 -7.63
CA LYS A 137 -18.15 -4.24 -6.68
C LYS A 137 -16.76 -4.33 -7.31
N VAL A 138 -15.79 -3.68 -6.68
CA VAL A 138 -14.39 -3.66 -7.12
C VAL A 138 -13.49 -4.11 -5.98
N ILE A 139 -12.63 -5.09 -6.23
CA ILE A 139 -11.55 -5.45 -5.30
C ILE A 139 -10.31 -4.64 -5.66
N VAL A 140 -9.73 -3.98 -4.67
CA VAL A 140 -8.47 -3.23 -4.78
C VAL A 140 -7.44 -3.86 -3.85
N ILE A 141 -6.30 -4.28 -4.40
CA ILE A 141 -5.21 -4.90 -3.64
C ILE A 141 -3.94 -4.09 -3.84
N GLY A 142 -3.26 -3.73 -2.76
CA GLY A 142 -1.85 -3.37 -2.77
C GLY A 142 -1.02 -4.61 -2.45
N ALA A 143 -0.06 -4.97 -3.29
CA ALA A 143 0.72 -6.18 -3.11
C ALA A 143 2.12 -6.04 -3.70
N ASP A 144 3.15 -6.35 -2.91
CA ASP A 144 4.53 -6.37 -3.38
C ASP A 144 5.34 -7.50 -2.75
N LYS A 145 6.14 -8.17 -3.56
CA LYS A 145 7.24 -9.05 -3.12
C LYS A 145 8.54 -8.26 -3.22
N MET A 146 8.75 -7.32 -2.28
CA MET A 146 9.92 -6.44 -2.29
C MET A 146 11.23 -7.20 -2.18
N SER A 147 11.22 -8.35 -1.48
CA SER A 147 12.39 -9.23 -1.38
C SER A 147 12.97 -9.67 -2.72
N SER A 148 12.19 -9.64 -3.80
CA SER A 148 12.63 -9.99 -5.15
C SER A 148 13.53 -8.94 -5.82
N ILE A 149 13.51 -7.70 -5.32
CA ILE A 149 14.25 -6.56 -5.88
C ILE A 149 15.18 -5.89 -4.86
N VAL A 150 15.27 -6.40 -3.63
CA VAL A 150 16.16 -5.89 -2.58
C VAL A 150 17.51 -6.59 -2.65
N ASP A 151 18.59 -5.81 -2.56
CA ASP A 151 19.95 -6.31 -2.43
C ASP A 151 20.28 -6.58 -0.96
N TYR A 152 20.32 -7.86 -0.56
CA TYR A 152 20.67 -8.25 0.82
C TYR A 152 22.16 -8.09 1.16
N THR A 153 22.96 -7.47 0.28
CA THR A 153 24.32 -7.02 0.57
C THR A 153 24.40 -5.50 0.75
N ASP A 154 23.31 -4.78 0.48
CA ASP A 154 23.20 -3.33 0.71
C ASP A 154 22.46 -3.01 1.99
N ARG A 155 23.19 -2.62 3.03
CA ARG A 155 22.65 -2.23 4.34
C ARG A 155 21.64 -1.08 4.27
N GLN A 156 21.69 -0.23 3.23
CA GLN A 156 20.83 0.94 3.14
C GLN A 156 19.39 0.57 2.78
N THR A 157 19.21 -0.52 2.06
CA THR A 157 17.91 -0.95 1.54
C THR A 157 17.39 -2.25 2.18
N CYS A 158 18.25 -3.23 2.44
CA CYS A 158 17.82 -4.54 2.93
C CYS A 158 17.12 -4.53 4.30
N VAL A 159 17.39 -3.50 5.11
CA VAL A 159 16.77 -3.34 6.44
C VAL A 159 15.34 -2.76 6.39
N LEU A 160 14.89 -2.27 5.22
CA LEU A 160 13.65 -1.52 5.10
C LEU A 160 12.46 -2.39 4.70
N PHE A 161 12.63 -3.23 3.66
CA PHE A 161 11.53 -3.78 2.90
C PHE A 161 11.08 -5.16 3.35
N GLY A 162 9.77 -5.40 3.28
CA GLY A 162 9.12 -6.68 3.47
C GLY A 162 8.12 -7.00 2.38
N ASP A 163 7.60 -8.22 2.38
CA ASP A 163 6.61 -8.74 1.45
C ASP A 163 5.22 -8.77 2.09
N GLY A 164 4.20 -8.42 1.35
CA GLY A 164 2.83 -8.48 1.84
C GLY A 164 1.81 -8.08 0.80
N ALA A 165 0.57 -8.32 1.12
CA ALA A 165 -0.58 -7.85 0.36
C ALA A 165 -1.76 -7.60 1.29
N ALA A 166 -2.47 -6.51 1.05
CA ALA A 166 -3.78 -6.29 1.64
C ALA A 166 -4.63 -5.45 0.69
N GLY A 167 -5.91 -5.38 0.96
CA GLY A 167 -6.81 -4.62 0.12
C GLY A 167 -8.21 -4.53 0.68
N VAL A 168 -9.09 -4.02 -0.15
CA VAL A 168 -10.46 -3.69 0.22
C VAL A 168 -11.46 -4.13 -0.86
N LEU A 169 -12.68 -4.36 -0.45
CA LEU A 169 -13.84 -4.39 -1.33
C LEU A 169 -14.48 -3.00 -1.35
N VAL A 170 -14.68 -2.46 -2.54
CA VAL A 170 -15.37 -1.18 -2.77
C VAL A 170 -16.72 -1.47 -3.39
N GLU A 171 -17.78 -0.94 -2.78
CA GLU A 171 -19.17 -1.15 -3.21
C GLU A 171 -19.95 0.15 -3.30
N ALA A 172 -21.03 0.13 -4.08
CA ALA A 172 -21.94 1.27 -4.20
C ALA A 172 -22.77 1.46 -2.92
N SER A 173 -22.98 2.69 -2.51
CA SER A 173 -23.82 3.06 -1.37
C SER A 173 -24.59 4.35 -1.65
N GLU A 174 -25.82 4.45 -1.13
CA GLU A 174 -26.60 5.68 -1.12
C GLU A 174 -26.31 6.55 0.12
N GLU A 175 -25.57 6.00 1.11
CA GLU A 175 -25.17 6.75 2.30
C GLU A 175 -23.98 7.67 2.00
N ASP A 176 -23.88 8.79 2.71
CA ASP A 176 -22.82 9.80 2.51
C ASP A 176 -21.52 9.40 3.24
N TYR A 177 -20.95 8.26 2.83
CA TYR A 177 -19.66 7.74 3.26
C TYR A 177 -18.76 7.47 2.04
N GLY A 178 -17.56 7.00 2.27
CA GLY A 178 -16.60 6.64 1.23
C GLY A 178 -15.59 7.74 0.93
N MET A 179 -15.05 7.73 -0.28
CA MET A 179 -14.05 8.71 -0.70
C MET A 179 -14.69 10.08 -0.87
N GLN A 180 -14.23 11.06 -0.10
CA GLN A 180 -14.72 12.44 -0.14
C GLN A 180 -13.86 13.33 -1.03
N ASP A 181 -12.52 13.16 -0.96
CA ASP A 181 -11.57 13.93 -1.76
C ASP A 181 -10.24 13.19 -1.91
N PHE A 182 -9.50 13.54 -2.95
CA PHE A 182 -8.09 13.15 -3.12
C PHE A 182 -7.27 14.27 -3.76
N TYR A 183 -6.01 14.34 -3.37
CA TYR A 183 -5.04 15.26 -3.90
C TYR A 183 -3.76 14.52 -4.21
N PHE A 184 -3.52 14.22 -5.50
CA PHE A 184 -2.37 13.49 -5.99
C PHE A 184 -1.48 14.35 -6.84
N ARG A 185 -0.16 14.15 -6.72
CA ARG A 185 0.88 14.89 -7.43
C ARG A 185 1.97 13.95 -7.92
N THR A 186 2.64 14.38 -8.98
CA THR A 186 3.81 13.68 -9.54
C THR A 186 4.89 14.68 -9.88
N ASP A 187 6.11 14.43 -9.41
CA ASP A 187 7.33 15.16 -9.80
C ASP A 187 8.32 14.20 -10.47
N GLY A 188 8.41 14.28 -11.80
CA GLY A 188 9.31 13.43 -12.60
C GLY A 188 10.81 13.61 -12.31
N LYS A 189 11.19 14.58 -11.48
CA LYS A 189 12.57 14.78 -11.03
C LYS A 189 13.06 13.75 -9.99
N GLY A 190 12.16 12.89 -9.51
CA GLY A 190 12.47 11.84 -8.54
C GLY A 190 13.34 10.69 -9.06
N LEU A 191 13.37 10.47 -10.37
CA LEU A 191 14.08 9.35 -11.00
C LEU A 191 15.53 9.13 -10.50
N PRO A 192 16.40 10.14 -10.30
CA PRO A 192 17.76 9.90 -9.83
C PRO A 192 17.85 9.35 -8.41
N PHE A 193 16.81 9.51 -7.58
CA PHE A 193 16.85 9.26 -6.15
C PHE A 193 16.19 7.94 -5.72
N LEU A 194 15.25 7.42 -6.52
CA LEU A 194 14.54 6.18 -6.18
C LEU A 194 14.09 5.49 -7.47
N HIS A 195 14.74 4.37 -7.83
CA HIS A 195 14.45 3.64 -9.07
C HIS A 195 14.98 2.20 -9.06
N LEU A 196 14.46 1.40 -9.98
CA LEU A 196 15.04 0.12 -10.41
C LEU A 196 15.60 0.31 -11.82
N LYS A 197 16.93 0.26 -11.99
CA LYS A 197 17.59 0.70 -13.23
C LYS A 197 17.37 -0.24 -14.41
N ALA A 198 17.47 -1.56 -14.17
CA ALA A 198 17.42 -2.55 -15.24
C ALA A 198 16.12 -3.36 -15.24
N GLY A 199 15.82 -3.97 -16.36
CA GLY A 199 14.64 -4.79 -16.59
C GLY A 199 13.52 -4.07 -17.36
N GLY A 200 13.62 -2.73 -17.52
CA GLY A 200 12.73 -1.93 -18.38
C GLY A 200 13.23 -1.78 -19.81
N SER A 201 12.50 -0.99 -20.62
CA SER A 201 12.81 -0.76 -22.04
C SER A 201 14.07 0.07 -22.28
N VAL A 202 14.41 0.97 -21.34
CA VAL A 202 15.64 1.80 -21.41
C VAL A 202 16.89 0.97 -21.13
N CYS A 203 16.78 0.00 -20.22
CA CYS A 203 17.89 -0.87 -19.81
C CYS A 203 17.38 -2.31 -19.71
N PRO A 204 17.23 -3.02 -20.84
CA PRO A 204 16.76 -4.40 -20.86
C PRO A 204 17.71 -5.34 -20.11
N THR A 205 17.17 -6.45 -19.61
CA THR A 205 17.96 -7.48 -18.93
C THR A 205 19.04 -8.05 -19.85
N SER A 206 20.27 -8.10 -19.37
CA SER A 206 21.43 -8.66 -20.05
C SER A 206 22.41 -9.21 -19.01
N ARG A 207 23.41 -9.99 -19.45
CA ARG A 207 24.48 -10.47 -18.58
C ARG A 207 25.17 -9.29 -17.88
N PHE A 208 25.44 -8.20 -18.63
CA PHE A 208 26.01 -6.97 -18.05
C PHE A 208 25.18 -6.41 -16.91
N THR A 209 23.85 -6.29 -17.09
CA THR A 209 22.99 -5.70 -16.06
C THR A 209 22.87 -6.58 -14.82
N VAL A 210 22.96 -7.91 -14.98
CA VAL A 210 22.97 -8.86 -13.86
C VAL A 210 24.31 -8.77 -13.11
N ASP A 211 25.44 -8.85 -13.84
CA ASP A 211 26.79 -8.81 -13.26
C ASP A 211 27.05 -7.48 -12.52
N HIS A 212 26.43 -6.37 -12.98
CA HIS A 212 26.51 -5.04 -12.36
C HIS A 212 25.39 -4.76 -11.35
N ARG A 213 24.59 -5.76 -10.97
CA ARG A 213 23.55 -5.69 -9.94
C ARG A 213 22.50 -4.58 -10.18
N LEU A 214 22.20 -4.25 -11.44
CA LEU A 214 21.29 -3.16 -11.81
C LEU A 214 19.81 -3.54 -11.66
N HIS A 215 19.51 -4.78 -11.26
CA HIS A 215 18.16 -5.30 -11.00
C HIS A 215 17.70 -5.12 -9.56
N TYR A 216 18.49 -4.43 -8.74
CA TYR A 216 18.11 -4.11 -7.36
C TYR A 216 17.67 -2.67 -7.22
N LEU A 217 16.78 -2.45 -6.27
CA LEU A 217 16.27 -1.13 -5.91
C LEU A 217 17.42 -0.22 -5.47
N PHE A 218 17.47 0.97 -6.05
CA PHE A 218 18.36 2.06 -5.62
C PHE A 218 17.54 3.13 -4.89
N GLN A 219 18.04 3.58 -3.72
CA GLN A 219 17.44 4.66 -2.95
C GLN A 219 18.51 5.59 -2.37
N ASP A 220 18.46 6.88 -2.76
CA ASP A 220 19.18 7.93 -2.01
C ASP A 220 18.29 8.40 -0.84
N GLY A 221 18.59 7.92 0.34
CA GLY A 221 17.71 8.10 1.50
C GLY A 221 17.54 9.56 1.95
N ARG A 222 18.51 10.48 1.73
CA ARG A 222 18.40 11.87 2.21
C ARG A 222 17.41 12.71 1.41
N PRO A 223 17.50 12.80 0.06
CA PRO A 223 16.48 13.49 -0.73
C PRO A 223 15.09 12.87 -0.57
N VAL A 224 15.01 11.53 -0.59
CA VAL A 224 13.74 10.80 -0.41
C VAL A 224 13.08 11.16 0.91
N PHE A 225 13.82 11.10 2.03
CA PHE A 225 13.30 11.48 3.35
C PHE A 225 12.75 12.91 3.37
N ARG A 226 13.56 13.86 2.86
CA ARG A 226 13.18 15.29 2.88
C ARG A 226 11.93 15.56 2.05
N CYS A 227 11.84 14.99 0.83
CA CYS A 227 10.69 15.15 -0.03
C CYS A 227 9.46 14.46 0.59
N ALA A 228 9.59 13.22 1.08
CA ALA A 228 8.49 12.49 1.70
C ALA A 228 7.87 13.28 2.87
N VAL A 229 8.69 13.77 3.81
CA VAL A 229 8.17 14.55 4.95
C VAL A 229 7.49 15.84 4.48
N THR A 230 8.07 16.54 3.52
CA THR A 230 7.51 17.82 3.05
C THR A 230 6.22 17.61 2.28
N ASP A 231 6.23 16.70 1.31
CA ASP A 231 5.14 16.53 0.38
C ASP A 231 3.93 15.85 1.04
N MET A 232 4.12 14.75 1.79
CA MET A 232 3.03 14.12 2.53
C MET A 232 2.35 15.08 3.52
N SER A 233 3.13 15.89 4.26
CA SER A 233 2.54 16.87 5.19
C SER A 233 1.73 17.93 4.45
N ASN A 234 2.27 18.47 3.35
CA ASN A 234 1.59 19.49 2.55
C ASN A 234 0.31 18.93 1.92
N ASP A 235 0.34 17.68 1.45
CA ASP A 235 -0.82 17.02 0.84
C ASP A 235 -1.94 16.79 1.87
N VAL A 236 -1.60 16.36 3.09
CA VAL A 236 -2.55 16.24 4.19
C VAL A 236 -3.20 17.59 4.49
N MET A 237 -2.38 18.64 4.68
CA MET A 237 -2.91 19.98 4.96
C MET A 237 -3.77 20.52 3.82
N GLU A 238 -3.41 20.25 2.56
CA GLU A 238 -4.22 20.66 1.41
C GLU A 238 -5.58 19.96 1.37
N VAL A 239 -5.62 18.65 1.63
CA VAL A 239 -6.88 17.88 1.70
C VAL A 239 -7.76 18.40 2.84
N LEU A 240 -7.21 18.64 4.03
CA LEU A 240 -7.95 19.22 5.15
C LEU A 240 -8.54 20.57 4.78
N LYS A 241 -7.74 21.47 4.23
CA LYS A 241 -8.16 22.80 3.79
C LYS A 241 -9.29 22.75 2.75
N ARG A 242 -9.16 21.89 1.73
CA ARG A 242 -10.16 21.76 0.65
C ARG A 242 -11.51 21.28 1.18
N ASN A 243 -11.51 20.51 2.25
CA ASN A 243 -12.71 19.95 2.85
C ASN A 243 -13.20 20.71 4.09
N ASN A 244 -12.61 21.87 4.40
CA ASN A 244 -12.91 22.69 5.59
C ASN A 244 -12.79 21.90 6.91
N LEU A 245 -11.81 20.99 6.97
CA LEU A 245 -11.50 20.17 8.15
C LEU A 245 -10.29 20.73 8.89
N THR A 246 -10.26 20.47 10.18
CA THR A 246 -9.10 20.66 11.05
C THR A 246 -8.52 19.30 11.44
N THR A 247 -7.37 19.27 12.09
CA THR A 247 -6.78 18.03 12.62
C THR A 247 -7.61 17.40 13.73
N ASP A 248 -8.45 18.20 14.42
CA ASP A 248 -9.37 17.69 15.46
C ASP A 248 -10.51 16.85 14.86
N ASP A 249 -10.94 17.17 13.63
CA ASP A 249 -11.99 16.45 12.92
C ASP A 249 -11.55 15.07 12.41
N ILE A 250 -10.24 14.78 12.41
CA ILE A 250 -9.68 13.53 11.92
C ILE A 250 -9.62 12.50 13.04
N ASN A 251 -10.18 11.32 12.77
CA ASN A 251 -10.13 10.17 13.68
C ASN A 251 -8.87 9.35 13.46
N TRP A 252 -8.51 9.11 12.19
CA TRP A 252 -7.37 8.28 11.84
C TRP A 252 -6.56 8.85 10.68
N VAL A 253 -5.26 8.70 10.77
CA VAL A 253 -4.32 8.87 9.65
C VAL A 253 -3.67 7.53 9.37
N VAL A 254 -3.74 7.06 8.14
CA VAL A 254 -3.12 5.82 7.67
C VAL A 254 -2.07 6.17 6.63
N PRO A 255 -0.82 6.39 7.04
CA PRO A 255 0.25 6.78 6.13
C PRO A 255 0.86 5.57 5.42
N HIS A 256 1.51 5.80 4.29
CA HIS A 256 2.51 4.87 3.78
C HIS A 256 3.64 4.68 4.81
N GLU A 257 4.00 3.46 5.08
CA GLU A 257 4.96 3.09 6.11
C GLU A 257 6.34 2.77 5.52
N ALA A 258 7.06 3.80 5.11
CA ALA A 258 8.43 3.66 4.61
C ALA A 258 9.48 3.64 5.73
N ASN A 259 9.24 4.40 6.80
CA ASN A 259 10.17 4.63 7.89
C ASN A 259 9.43 5.35 9.03
N LEU A 260 9.53 4.84 10.26
CA LEU A 260 8.84 5.43 11.42
C LEU A 260 9.17 6.92 11.61
N ARG A 261 10.42 7.33 11.37
CA ARG A 261 10.84 8.73 11.48
C ARG A 261 10.18 9.65 10.45
N ILE A 262 9.82 9.12 9.26
CA ILE A 262 9.02 9.87 8.28
C ILE A 262 7.62 10.06 8.81
N ILE A 263 6.99 9.01 9.33
CA ILE A 263 5.63 9.05 9.89
C ILE A 263 5.55 10.07 11.03
N GLU A 264 6.48 10.03 11.99
CA GLU A 264 6.55 10.97 13.10
C GLU A 264 6.76 12.42 12.63
N ALA A 265 7.64 12.62 11.64
CA ALA A 265 7.92 13.96 11.10
C ALA A 265 6.73 14.53 10.31
N VAL A 266 6.00 13.68 9.57
CA VAL A 266 4.76 14.06 8.86
C VAL A 266 3.69 14.43 9.87
N ALA A 267 3.43 13.60 10.88
CA ALA A 267 2.45 13.86 11.93
C ALA A 267 2.75 15.19 12.65
N LYS A 268 4.01 15.38 13.09
CA LYS A 268 4.44 16.62 13.73
C LYS A 268 4.25 17.85 12.85
N ARG A 269 4.60 17.77 11.56
CA ARG A 269 4.52 18.90 10.63
C ARG A 269 3.08 19.24 10.24
N ALA A 270 2.22 18.23 10.17
CA ALA A 270 0.79 18.39 9.90
C ALA A 270 -0.03 18.64 11.19
N GLU A 271 0.63 18.81 12.34
CA GLU A 271 -0.01 19.03 13.67
C GLU A 271 -1.01 17.93 14.04
N LEU A 272 -0.72 16.69 13.63
CA LEU A 272 -1.52 15.51 13.95
C LEU A 272 -1.00 14.81 15.21
N SER A 273 -1.89 14.33 16.06
CA SER A 273 -1.51 13.52 17.21
C SER A 273 -1.14 12.10 16.79
N LEU A 274 -0.04 11.56 17.34
CA LEU A 274 0.45 10.22 16.98
C LEU A 274 -0.51 9.10 17.40
N ASP A 275 -1.36 9.30 18.40
CA ASP A 275 -2.39 8.33 18.79
C ASP A 275 -3.49 8.14 17.76
N LYS A 276 -3.64 9.09 16.81
CA LYS A 276 -4.52 9.00 15.65
C LYS A 276 -3.85 8.33 14.43
N VAL A 277 -2.55 7.99 14.50
CA VAL A 277 -1.80 7.41 13.37
C VAL A 277 -1.78 5.88 13.48
N ALA A 278 -2.30 5.20 12.47
CA ALA A 278 -2.20 3.75 12.37
C ALA A 278 -0.79 3.37 11.93
N VAL A 279 -0.04 2.68 12.80
CA VAL A 279 1.36 2.30 12.56
C VAL A 279 1.56 0.82 12.86
N ASN A 280 2.08 0.07 11.90
CA ASN A 280 2.47 -1.35 12.05
C ASN A 280 3.82 -1.69 11.41
N ILE A 281 4.59 -0.67 11.03
CA ILE A 281 5.90 -0.80 10.37
C ILE A 281 6.88 -1.66 11.16
N GLU A 282 6.77 -1.70 12.49
CA GLU A 282 7.62 -2.52 13.36
C GLU A 282 7.61 -3.99 12.96
N HIS A 283 6.44 -4.49 12.48
CA HIS A 283 6.19 -5.90 12.20
C HIS A 283 6.33 -6.29 10.73
N TYR A 284 6.13 -5.35 9.80
CA TYR A 284 6.08 -5.66 8.36
C TYR A 284 7.14 -4.96 7.54
N GLY A 285 7.74 -3.88 8.09
CA GLY A 285 8.62 -3.01 7.34
C GLY A 285 7.86 -2.29 6.21
N ASN A 286 8.60 -1.83 5.22
CA ASN A 286 8.04 -1.19 4.03
C ASN A 286 7.62 -2.24 3.00
N THR A 287 6.34 -2.50 2.90
CA THR A 287 5.73 -3.40 1.91
C THR A 287 5.21 -2.64 0.67
N SER A 288 5.77 -1.45 0.38
CA SER A 288 5.44 -0.62 -0.79
C SER A 288 3.94 -0.30 -0.88
N ALA A 289 3.24 -0.70 -1.96
CA ALA A 289 1.81 -0.43 -2.14
C ALA A 289 0.91 -1.13 -1.11
N ALA A 290 1.40 -2.14 -0.40
CA ALA A 290 0.62 -2.88 0.59
C ALA A 290 0.58 -2.21 1.97
N THR A 291 1.43 -1.21 2.28
CA THR A 291 1.54 -0.63 3.63
C THR A 291 0.23 -0.05 4.16
N ILE A 292 -0.42 0.82 3.38
CA ILE A 292 -1.70 1.44 3.77
C ILE A 292 -2.79 0.38 4.01
N PRO A 293 -3.07 -0.54 3.07
CA PRO A 293 -4.11 -1.53 3.30
C PRO A 293 -3.74 -2.57 4.37
N LEU A 294 -2.45 -2.86 4.65
CA LEU A 294 -2.04 -3.68 5.79
C LEU A 294 -2.31 -2.96 7.13
N ALA A 295 -2.05 -1.66 7.20
CA ALA A 295 -2.41 -0.87 8.36
C ALA A 295 -3.93 -0.84 8.57
N LEU A 296 -4.73 -0.67 7.51
CA LEU A 296 -6.19 -0.82 7.59
C LEU A 296 -6.60 -2.20 8.10
N TRP A 297 -5.96 -3.26 7.63
CA TRP A 297 -6.27 -4.64 8.04
C TRP A 297 -6.02 -4.88 9.53
N ASP A 298 -4.92 -4.37 10.07
CA ASP A 298 -4.59 -4.51 11.49
C ASP A 298 -5.46 -3.63 12.39
N PHE A 299 -5.81 -2.43 11.92
CA PHE A 299 -6.55 -1.45 12.69
C PHE A 299 -8.07 -1.50 12.47
N GLU A 300 -8.58 -2.33 11.54
CA GLU A 300 -9.98 -2.37 11.16
C GLU A 300 -10.94 -2.47 12.35
N SER A 301 -10.62 -3.31 13.36
CA SER A 301 -11.45 -3.46 14.56
C SER A 301 -11.59 -2.20 15.42
N LYS A 302 -10.72 -1.21 15.21
CA LYS A 302 -10.74 0.08 15.93
C LYS A 302 -11.54 1.14 15.17
N LEU A 303 -11.79 0.95 13.87
CA LEU A 303 -12.50 1.91 13.04
C LEU A 303 -13.99 1.88 13.32
N LYS A 304 -14.62 3.05 13.35
CA LYS A 304 -16.05 3.21 13.60
C LYS A 304 -16.74 3.87 12.40
N LYS A 305 -18.00 3.52 12.20
CA LYS A 305 -18.84 4.17 11.19
C LYS A 305 -18.86 5.68 11.41
N GLY A 306 -18.51 6.44 10.38
CA GLY A 306 -18.42 7.89 10.43
C GLY A 306 -17.02 8.43 10.70
N ASP A 307 -16.04 7.60 11.02
CA ASP A 307 -14.64 8.05 11.19
C ASP A 307 -14.12 8.75 9.93
N ASN A 308 -13.51 9.91 10.14
CA ASN A 308 -12.77 10.64 9.13
C ASN A 308 -11.35 10.11 9.06
N ILE A 309 -10.97 9.52 7.94
CA ILE A 309 -9.68 8.89 7.72
C ILE A 309 -8.90 9.64 6.64
N ILE A 310 -7.65 9.97 6.91
CA ILE A 310 -6.72 10.49 5.92
C ILE A 310 -5.73 9.39 5.55
N PHE A 311 -5.65 9.06 4.26
CA PHE A 311 -4.55 8.29 3.68
C PHE A 311 -3.52 9.25 3.12
N THR A 312 -2.23 8.97 3.29
CA THR A 312 -1.16 9.75 2.66
C THR A 312 0.02 8.86 2.31
N ALA A 313 0.63 9.10 1.16
CA ALA A 313 1.76 8.33 0.69
C ALA A 313 2.74 9.16 -0.13
N PHE A 314 3.97 8.65 -0.20
CA PHE A 314 5.05 9.13 -1.06
C PHE A 314 5.78 7.93 -1.66
N GLY A 315 6.10 7.96 -2.93
CA GLY A 315 6.77 6.87 -3.64
C GLY A 315 7.70 7.31 -4.76
N ALA A 316 8.30 6.31 -5.41
CA ALA A 316 9.12 6.53 -6.59
C ALA A 316 8.33 7.25 -7.69
N GLY A 317 9.03 8.18 -8.40
CA GLY A 317 8.45 9.00 -9.43
C GLY A 317 9.07 10.41 -9.44
N PHE A 318 8.98 11.32 -8.43
CA PHE A 318 8.21 11.04 -7.22
C PHE A 318 6.71 11.13 -7.46
N VAL A 319 5.96 10.27 -6.81
CA VAL A 319 4.52 10.35 -6.69
C VAL A 319 4.14 10.53 -5.23
N HIS A 320 3.15 11.37 -4.95
CA HIS A 320 2.72 11.62 -3.58
C HIS A 320 1.26 12.08 -3.55
N GLY A 321 0.66 12.09 -2.37
CA GLY A 321 -0.69 12.58 -2.22
C GLY A 321 -1.32 12.23 -0.88
N ALA A 322 -2.52 12.77 -0.72
CA ALA A 322 -3.42 12.42 0.36
C ALA A 322 -4.84 12.23 -0.15
N SER A 323 -5.63 11.45 0.56
CA SER A 323 -7.07 11.32 0.32
C SER A 323 -7.84 11.32 1.62
N TYR A 324 -9.06 11.87 1.56
CA TYR A 324 -10.00 11.90 2.66
C TYR A 324 -11.10 10.87 2.41
N PHE A 325 -11.28 9.99 3.38
CA PHE A 325 -12.25 8.92 3.33
C PHE A 325 -13.12 8.93 4.60
N LYS A 326 -14.42 8.81 4.44
CA LYS A 326 -15.36 8.68 5.55
C LYS A 326 -15.76 7.22 5.69
N TRP A 327 -15.44 6.60 6.82
CA TRP A 327 -15.59 5.16 7.03
C TRP A 327 -17.06 4.75 7.14
N ALA A 328 -17.46 3.62 6.55
CA ALA A 328 -18.86 3.26 6.36
C ALA A 328 -19.44 2.23 7.34
N TYR A 329 -18.60 1.59 8.17
CA TYR A 329 -19.07 0.52 9.08
C TYR A 329 -18.26 0.46 10.39
N ASP A 330 -18.79 -0.26 11.40
CA ASP A 330 -18.08 -0.54 12.63
C ASP A 330 -17.19 -1.77 12.48
N GLY A 331 -15.89 -1.60 12.64
CA GLY A 331 -14.89 -2.64 12.43
C GLY A 331 -15.02 -3.82 13.41
N ASP A 332 -15.49 -3.59 14.64
CA ASP A 332 -15.75 -4.64 15.62
C ASP A 332 -16.81 -5.65 15.10
N ALA A 333 -17.83 -5.18 14.36
CA ALA A 333 -18.85 -6.03 13.78
C ALA A 333 -18.30 -6.94 12.65
N ALA A 334 -17.24 -6.49 11.96
CA ALA A 334 -16.56 -7.27 10.92
C ALA A 334 -15.65 -8.36 11.50
N ALA A 335 -15.13 -8.17 12.72
CA ALA A 335 -14.29 -9.18 13.41
C ALA A 335 -15.06 -10.44 13.81
N VAL A 336 -16.37 -10.36 13.98
CA VAL A 336 -17.23 -11.50 14.37
C VAL A 336 -17.38 -12.55 13.25
N LYS A 337 -17.02 -12.21 12.00
CA LYS A 337 -17.09 -13.10 10.84
C LYS A 337 -15.76 -13.81 10.50
N LYS A 338 -14.79 -13.80 11.43
CA LYS A 338 -13.50 -14.51 11.29
C LYS A 338 -13.60 -15.99 11.60
#